data_08d99f060606c67201b26bd1f50eed27
#
_entry.id   08d99f060606c67201b26bd1f50eed27
#
_cell.length_a   1.000
_cell.length_b   1.000
_cell.length_c   1.000
_cell.angle_alpha   90.00
_cell.angle_beta   90.00
_cell.angle_gamma   90.00
#
_symmetry.space_group_name_H-M   'P 1'
#
loop_
_entity.id
_entity.type
_entity.pdbx_description
1 polymer ?
#
loop_
_entity_poly.entity_id
_entity_poly.type
_entity_poly.pdbx_seq_one_letter_code
_entity_poly.pdbx_strand_id
1 'polypeptide(L)'
;HLNYSTYAGYGPDYGANYIQPASIISQKGFDNLGNSRIYNNTEEEKIKALRGFCDAHFSSQYNGAANSITNTEEDKIEIESFINQCFIEAAAGQFNDPWGIGGSLYNNDMQTVHFAEKIIQEYKPELLVVNMQDVDIAHSNFTLYANNIQKADYALAHLWDTIQSTPGMADDTILIAMPEHGRNQDGNGLYDSYGREALDHTNDDYSREIFSLILGPSGVVVQDQVFSQEKGESIDIVPTIANILGFDNDVPGGLLSGNVLTESFY
;
A
#
# COMPACT_ATOMS: atom_id res chain seq x y z
N HIS A 1 -12.40 2.85 -1.24
CA HIS A 1 -11.12 2.25 -0.86
C HIS A 1 -10.96 0.90 -1.53
N LEU A 2 -9.95 0.77 -2.36
CA LEU A 2 -9.47 -0.50 -2.86
C LEU A 2 -8.18 -0.83 -2.10
N ASN A 3 -8.15 -1.99 -1.45
CA ASN A 3 -6.98 -2.45 -0.72
C ASN A 3 -6.67 -3.87 -1.15
N TYR A 4 -5.48 -4.08 -1.64
CA TYR A 4 -4.96 -5.41 -1.95
C TYR A 4 -4.08 -5.87 -0.80
N SER A 5 -4.45 -6.97 -0.17
CA SER A 5 -3.68 -7.55 0.92
C SER A 5 -3.12 -8.91 0.52
N THR A 6 -1.82 -9.05 0.58
CA THR A 6 -1.11 -10.32 0.43
C THR A 6 -0.96 -11.06 1.75
N TYR A 7 -1.21 -10.38 2.86
CA TYR A 7 -1.08 -10.90 4.23
C TYR A 7 -2.39 -11.36 4.82
N ALA A 8 -3.00 -12.28 4.16
CA ALA A 8 -4.21 -12.88 4.70
C ALA A 8 -3.96 -13.87 5.86
N GLY A 9 -2.72 -14.12 6.21
CA GLY A 9 -2.38 -14.86 7.43
C GLY A 9 -2.82 -14.17 8.71
N TYR A 10 -3.03 -12.87 8.64
CA TYR A 10 -3.60 -12.07 9.73
C TYR A 10 -5.13 -11.97 9.69
N GLY A 11 -5.76 -12.67 8.77
CA GLY A 11 -7.18 -12.89 8.58
C GLY A 11 -8.14 -12.28 9.61
N PRO A 12 -9.06 -13.00 10.21
CA PRO A 12 -10.13 -12.38 10.99
C PRO A 12 -9.70 -11.68 12.27
N ASP A 13 -8.57 -12.05 12.86
CA ASP A 13 -8.12 -11.46 14.13
C ASP A 13 -7.54 -10.06 13.94
N TYR A 14 -6.93 -9.81 12.78
CA TYR A 14 -6.50 -8.48 12.34
C TYR A 14 -7.38 -7.94 11.21
N GLY A 15 -8.18 -8.78 10.60
CA GLY A 15 -8.88 -8.55 9.36
C GLY A 15 -9.76 -7.32 9.38
N ALA A 16 -10.42 -7.05 10.48
CA ALA A 16 -11.27 -5.87 10.63
C ALA A 16 -10.51 -4.55 10.41
N ASN A 17 -9.23 -4.53 10.71
CA ASN A 17 -8.39 -3.34 10.55
C ASN A 17 -7.63 -3.31 9.22
N TYR A 18 -7.41 -4.46 8.60
CA TYR A 18 -6.64 -4.59 7.37
C TYR A 18 -7.51 -4.74 6.12
N ILE A 19 -8.70 -5.29 6.27
CA ILE A 19 -9.66 -5.43 5.18
C ILE A 19 -10.53 -4.18 5.17
N GLN A 20 -10.19 -3.26 4.33
CA GLN A 20 -10.96 -2.03 4.14
C GLN A 20 -12.18 -2.29 3.23
N PRO A 21 -13.24 -1.49 3.34
CA PRO A 21 -14.37 -1.56 2.45
C PRO A 21 -13.94 -1.49 0.98
N ALA A 22 -14.60 -2.23 0.13
CA ALA A 22 -14.26 -2.37 -1.28
C ALA A 22 -12.81 -2.85 -1.51
N SER A 23 -12.28 -3.68 -0.62
CA SER A 23 -10.94 -4.21 -0.74
C SER A 23 -10.85 -5.29 -1.82
N ILE A 24 -9.78 -5.24 -2.58
CA ILE A 24 -9.32 -6.37 -3.39
C ILE A 24 -8.40 -7.20 -2.51
N ILE A 25 -8.66 -8.48 -2.44
CA ILE A 25 -7.88 -9.42 -1.65
C ILE A 25 -7.24 -10.44 -2.57
N SER A 26 -5.97 -10.72 -2.37
CA SER A 26 -5.27 -11.76 -3.11
C SER A 26 -5.89 -13.15 -2.93
N GLN A 27 -5.63 -14.07 -3.85
CA GLN A 27 -6.08 -15.45 -3.72
C GLN A 27 -5.60 -16.07 -2.40
N LYS A 28 -4.36 -15.80 -2.01
CA LYS A 28 -3.83 -16.21 -0.70
C LYS A 28 -4.65 -15.63 0.46
N GLY A 29 -5.12 -14.39 0.29
CA GLY A 29 -6.03 -13.75 1.22
C GLY A 29 -7.34 -14.51 1.36
N PHE A 30 -7.94 -14.86 0.25
CA PHE A 30 -9.15 -15.66 0.24
C PHE A 30 -8.96 -17.03 0.88
N ASP A 31 -7.88 -17.70 0.56
CA ASP A 31 -7.59 -19.04 1.09
C ASP A 31 -7.47 -19.02 2.61
N ASN A 32 -6.80 -18.03 3.16
CA ASN A 32 -6.68 -17.86 4.59
C ASN A 32 -8.01 -17.47 5.27
N LEU A 33 -8.74 -16.55 4.68
CA LEU A 33 -10.07 -16.19 5.16
C LEU A 33 -11.03 -17.38 5.07
N GLY A 34 -10.92 -18.19 4.03
CA GLY A 34 -11.69 -19.42 3.88
C GLY A 34 -11.46 -20.46 4.94
N ASN A 35 -10.33 -20.43 5.63
CA ASN A 35 -10.05 -21.26 6.79
C ASN A 35 -10.63 -20.69 8.08
N SER A 36 -11.13 -19.48 8.07
CA SER A 36 -11.85 -18.91 9.20
C SER A 36 -13.27 -19.46 9.27
N ARG A 37 -13.88 -19.43 10.45
CA ARG A 37 -15.22 -19.98 10.70
C ARG A 37 -16.36 -19.21 10.01
N ILE A 38 -16.04 -18.21 9.21
CA ILE A 38 -17.01 -17.28 8.58
C ILE A 38 -17.41 -17.78 7.19
N TYR A 39 -16.62 -18.69 6.58
CA TYR A 39 -16.79 -19.08 5.18
C TYR A 39 -17.05 -20.56 5.02
N ASN A 40 -17.86 -20.88 4.04
CA ASN A 40 -17.92 -22.21 3.52
C ASN A 40 -17.02 -22.32 2.26
N ASN A 41 -17.00 -23.47 1.64
CA ASN A 41 -15.90 -23.89 0.77
C ASN A 41 -15.98 -23.40 -0.68
N THR A 42 -16.94 -22.59 -1.07
CA THR A 42 -17.04 -22.07 -2.44
C THR A 42 -16.42 -20.68 -2.54
N GLU A 43 -15.72 -20.43 -3.62
CA GLU A 43 -15.07 -19.16 -3.89
C GLU A 43 -16.08 -18.01 -3.94
N GLU A 44 -17.24 -18.23 -4.54
CA GLU A 44 -18.33 -17.26 -4.60
C GLU A 44 -18.86 -16.88 -3.20
N GLU A 45 -18.98 -17.85 -2.33
CA GLU A 45 -19.44 -17.62 -0.96
C GLU A 45 -18.39 -16.90 -0.12
N LYS A 46 -17.12 -17.19 -0.35
CA LYS A 46 -15.99 -16.43 0.23
C LYS A 46 -16.05 -14.95 -0.19
N ILE A 47 -16.24 -14.69 -1.47
CA ILE A 47 -16.37 -13.33 -2.00
C ILE A 47 -17.54 -12.59 -1.37
N LYS A 48 -18.71 -13.23 -1.33
CA LYS A 48 -19.93 -12.65 -0.70
C LYS A 48 -19.74 -12.37 0.79
N ALA A 49 -19.16 -13.32 1.51
CA ALA A 49 -18.90 -13.16 2.93
C ALA A 49 -17.89 -12.03 3.20
N LEU A 50 -16.83 -11.93 2.39
CA LEU A 50 -15.84 -10.87 2.50
C LEU A 50 -16.47 -9.50 2.23
N ARG A 51 -17.30 -9.37 1.21
CA ARG A 51 -18.06 -8.13 0.96
C ARG A 51 -18.93 -7.74 2.13
N GLY A 52 -19.73 -8.65 2.62
CA GLY A 52 -20.57 -8.40 3.79
C GLY A 52 -19.76 -7.98 5.01
N PHE A 53 -18.60 -8.56 5.20
CA PHE A 53 -17.68 -8.18 6.26
C PHE A 53 -17.10 -6.78 6.06
N CYS A 54 -16.61 -6.46 4.86
CA CYS A 54 -16.08 -5.14 4.53
C CYS A 54 -17.16 -4.06 4.66
N ASP A 55 -18.35 -4.30 4.15
CA ASP A 55 -19.47 -3.36 4.23
C ASP A 55 -19.91 -3.13 5.68
N ALA A 56 -20.03 -4.18 6.47
CA ALA A 56 -20.39 -4.08 7.89
C ALA A 56 -19.32 -3.32 8.69
N HIS A 57 -18.04 -3.61 8.42
CA HIS A 57 -16.93 -2.93 9.07
C HIS A 57 -16.89 -1.45 8.71
N PHE A 58 -17.02 -1.13 7.43
CA PHE A 58 -17.13 0.24 6.96
C PHE A 58 -18.26 0.99 7.64
N SER A 59 -19.45 0.41 7.61
CA SER A 59 -20.62 1.01 8.23
C SER A 59 -20.45 1.24 9.72
N SER A 60 -19.81 0.34 10.44
CA SER A 60 -19.63 0.44 11.88
C SER A 60 -18.56 1.45 12.29
N GLN A 61 -17.49 1.57 11.53
CA GLN A 61 -16.34 2.42 11.89
C GLN A 61 -16.41 3.82 11.28
N TYR A 62 -16.98 3.95 10.09
CA TYR A 62 -16.88 5.18 9.32
C TYR A 62 -18.21 5.92 9.13
N ASN A 63 -19.34 5.26 9.33
CA ASN A 63 -20.66 5.91 9.26
C ASN A 63 -20.93 6.89 10.41
N GLY A 64 -20.13 6.91 11.44
CA GLY A 64 -20.23 7.90 12.51
C GLY A 64 -19.57 9.22 12.18
N ALA A 65 -18.73 9.27 11.17
CA ALA A 65 -18.18 10.51 10.67
C ALA A 65 -19.21 11.18 9.75
N ALA A 66 -19.37 12.45 9.87
CA ALA A 66 -20.26 13.27 9.04
C ALA A 66 -20.00 13.17 7.52
N ASN A 67 -19.09 12.33 7.11
CA ASN A 67 -18.55 12.15 5.77
C ASN A 67 -18.63 10.70 5.34
N SER A 68 -19.74 10.04 5.61
CA SER A 68 -19.99 8.77 4.94
C SER A 68 -19.94 8.99 3.43
N ILE A 69 -18.82 8.64 2.82
CA ILE A 69 -18.75 8.45 1.39
C ILE A 69 -19.66 7.24 1.11
N THR A 70 -20.89 7.52 0.76
CA THR A 70 -21.78 6.50 0.24
C THR A 70 -21.48 6.37 -1.23
N ASN A 71 -20.81 5.28 -1.60
CA ASN A 71 -20.78 4.89 -3.00
C ASN A 71 -22.21 4.75 -3.49
N THR A 72 -22.50 5.26 -4.67
CA THR A 72 -23.77 5.01 -5.34
C THR A 72 -23.90 3.53 -5.70
N GLU A 73 -25.09 3.08 -6.05
CA GLU A 73 -25.26 1.69 -6.51
C GLU A 73 -24.51 1.44 -7.84
N GLU A 74 -24.39 2.47 -8.66
CA GLU A 74 -23.60 2.45 -9.89
C GLU A 74 -22.10 2.26 -9.58
N ASP A 75 -21.54 3.03 -8.64
CA ASP A 75 -20.15 2.88 -8.19
C ASP A 75 -19.86 1.49 -7.65
N LYS A 76 -20.80 0.93 -6.89
CA LYS A 76 -20.67 -0.43 -6.34
C LYS A 76 -20.60 -1.47 -7.44
N ILE A 77 -21.49 -1.38 -8.44
CA ILE A 77 -21.52 -2.29 -9.59
C ILE A 77 -20.20 -2.20 -10.36
N GLU A 78 -19.71 -1.00 -10.57
CA GLU A 78 -18.45 -0.77 -11.28
C GLU A 78 -17.25 -1.37 -10.53
N ILE A 79 -17.15 -1.09 -9.23
CA ILE A 79 -16.10 -1.66 -8.37
C ILE A 79 -16.20 -3.19 -8.33
N GLU A 80 -17.41 -3.74 -8.25
CA GLU A 80 -17.64 -5.18 -8.31
C GLU A 80 -17.15 -5.79 -9.63
N SER A 81 -17.47 -5.15 -10.74
CA SER A 81 -17.03 -5.59 -12.06
C SER A 81 -15.51 -5.59 -12.17
N PHE A 82 -14.86 -4.52 -11.72
CA PHE A 82 -13.41 -4.41 -11.67
C PHE A 82 -12.77 -5.50 -10.81
N ILE A 83 -13.28 -5.73 -9.60
CA ILE A 83 -12.79 -6.79 -8.70
C ILE A 83 -12.92 -8.16 -9.36
N ASN A 84 -14.08 -8.46 -9.93
CA ASN A 84 -14.31 -9.73 -10.62
C ASN A 84 -13.36 -9.92 -11.81
N GLN A 85 -13.10 -8.87 -12.58
CA GLN A 85 -12.15 -8.91 -13.69
C GLN A 85 -10.72 -9.19 -13.18
N CYS A 86 -10.29 -8.54 -12.10
CA CYS A 86 -8.99 -8.81 -11.47
C CYS A 86 -8.85 -10.28 -11.02
N PHE A 87 -9.92 -10.88 -10.48
CA PHE A 87 -9.89 -12.30 -10.12
C PHE A 87 -9.81 -13.22 -11.33
N ILE A 88 -10.50 -12.92 -12.40
CA ILE A 88 -10.43 -13.68 -13.66
C ILE A 88 -9.00 -13.65 -14.20
N GLU A 89 -8.38 -12.49 -14.22
CA GLU A 89 -7.01 -12.30 -14.70
C GLU A 89 -5.99 -13.01 -13.79
N ALA A 90 -6.17 -12.93 -12.48
CA ALA A 90 -5.33 -13.64 -11.52
C ALA A 90 -5.45 -15.16 -11.67
N ALA A 91 -6.68 -15.68 -11.83
CA ALA A 91 -6.93 -17.10 -12.07
C ALA A 91 -6.35 -17.58 -13.41
N ALA A 92 -6.30 -16.71 -14.42
CA ALA A 92 -5.63 -16.95 -15.70
C ALA A 92 -4.10 -16.86 -15.63
N GLY A 93 -3.53 -16.54 -14.47
CA GLY A 93 -2.09 -16.42 -14.24
C GLY A 93 -1.47 -15.10 -14.74
N GLN A 94 -2.28 -14.12 -15.12
CA GLN A 94 -1.78 -12.85 -15.65
C GLN A 94 -1.02 -12.02 -14.59
N PHE A 95 -1.27 -12.30 -13.32
CA PHE A 95 -0.56 -11.63 -12.21
C PHE A 95 0.72 -12.33 -11.78
N ASN A 96 1.05 -13.45 -12.40
CA ASN A 96 2.30 -14.17 -12.05
C ASN A 96 3.54 -13.46 -12.58
N ASP A 97 3.43 -12.75 -13.70
CA ASP A 97 4.51 -11.97 -14.29
C ASP A 97 3.94 -10.86 -15.20
N PRO A 98 3.18 -9.91 -14.66
CA PRO A 98 2.49 -8.89 -15.47
C PRO A 98 3.47 -7.95 -16.20
N TRP A 99 4.71 -7.80 -15.70
CA TRP A 99 5.73 -6.95 -16.31
C TRP A 99 6.72 -7.71 -17.20
N GLY A 100 6.59 -9.05 -17.32
CA GLY A 100 7.41 -9.86 -18.20
C GLY A 100 8.89 -10.00 -17.80
N ILE A 101 9.18 -9.89 -16.51
CA ILE A 101 10.55 -9.98 -15.98
C ILE A 101 10.96 -11.40 -15.57
N GLY A 102 10.06 -12.35 -15.65
CA GLY A 102 10.20 -13.72 -15.20
C GLY A 102 9.51 -13.97 -13.86
N GLY A 103 8.52 -14.85 -13.84
CA GLY A 103 7.65 -15.07 -12.68
C GLY A 103 8.37 -15.44 -11.39
N SER A 104 9.58 -16.04 -11.48
CA SER A 104 10.40 -16.36 -10.31
C SER A 104 11.03 -15.12 -9.63
N LEU A 105 11.05 -13.99 -10.31
CA LEU A 105 11.57 -12.72 -9.78
C LEU A 105 10.48 -11.90 -9.09
N TYR A 106 9.21 -12.23 -9.36
CA TYR A 106 8.07 -11.55 -8.78
C TYR A 106 7.93 -11.85 -7.29
N ASN A 107 7.59 -10.84 -6.51
CA ASN A 107 7.21 -10.97 -5.10
C ASN A 107 5.81 -10.38 -4.87
N ASN A 108 5.33 -10.42 -3.62
CA ASN A 108 3.99 -9.93 -3.30
C ASN A 108 3.87 -8.42 -3.44
N ASP A 109 4.94 -7.66 -3.11
CA ASP A 109 4.95 -6.21 -3.27
C ASP A 109 4.79 -5.79 -4.73
N MET A 110 5.47 -6.48 -5.64
CA MET A 110 5.33 -6.25 -7.08
C MET A 110 3.91 -6.53 -7.57
N GLN A 111 3.26 -7.58 -7.06
CA GLN A 111 1.85 -7.83 -7.35
C GLN A 111 0.94 -6.73 -6.79
N THR A 112 1.23 -6.26 -5.58
CA THR A 112 0.49 -5.15 -4.96
C THR A 112 0.59 -3.89 -5.81
N VAL A 113 1.78 -3.57 -6.29
CA VAL A 113 2.00 -2.43 -7.19
C VAL A 113 1.29 -2.62 -8.53
N HIS A 114 1.30 -3.83 -9.11
CA HIS A 114 0.54 -4.09 -10.33
C HIS A 114 -0.97 -3.84 -10.15
N PHE A 115 -1.55 -4.21 -9.00
CA PHE A 115 -2.93 -3.82 -8.68
C PHE A 115 -3.11 -2.32 -8.55
N ALA A 116 -2.15 -1.62 -7.95
CA ALA A 116 -2.18 -0.16 -7.87
C ALA A 116 -2.18 0.47 -9.27
N GLU A 117 -1.39 -0.06 -10.20
CA GLU A 117 -1.38 0.37 -11.61
C GLU A 117 -2.76 0.22 -12.27
N LYS A 118 -3.41 -0.93 -12.07
CA LYS A 118 -4.77 -1.16 -12.60
C LYS A 118 -5.78 -0.19 -12.02
N ILE A 119 -5.70 0.10 -10.71
CA ILE A 119 -6.56 1.06 -10.03
C ILE A 119 -6.33 2.47 -10.58
N ILE A 120 -5.08 2.86 -10.79
CA ILE A 120 -4.71 4.15 -11.36
C ILE A 120 -5.28 4.30 -12.77
N GLN A 121 -5.11 3.29 -13.61
CA GLN A 121 -5.56 3.32 -14.98
C GLN A 121 -7.08 3.37 -15.12
N GLU A 122 -7.80 2.69 -14.24
CA GLU A 122 -9.27 2.62 -14.27
C GLU A 122 -9.93 3.83 -13.60
N TYR A 123 -9.49 4.17 -12.38
CA TYR A 123 -10.21 5.12 -11.53
C TYR A 123 -9.54 6.47 -11.36
N LYS A 124 -8.23 6.59 -11.59
CA LYS A 124 -7.46 7.82 -11.32
C LYS A 124 -7.81 8.42 -9.96
N PRO A 125 -7.63 7.68 -8.86
CA PRO A 125 -8.10 8.09 -7.55
C PRO A 125 -7.37 9.35 -7.07
N GLU A 126 -8.06 10.21 -6.34
CA GLU A 126 -7.45 11.39 -5.69
C GLU A 126 -6.41 10.99 -4.64
N LEU A 127 -6.60 9.87 -3.97
CA LEU A 127 -5.66 9.31 -3.01
C LEU A 127 -5.60 7.79 -3.15
N LEU A 128 -4.40 7.26 -3.37
CA LEU A 128 -4.12 5.83 -3.34
C LEU A 128 -3.00 5.55 -2.33
N VAL A 129 -3.27 4.68 -1.38
CA VAL A 129 -2.27 4.20 -0.43
C VAL A 129 -1.89 2.77 -0.77
N VAL A 130 -0.61 2.55 -1.01
CA VAL A 130 -0.03 1.24 -1.35
C VAL A 130 0.87 0.79 -0.21
N ASN A 131 0.57 -0.35 0.40
CA ASN A 131 1.38 -0.93 1.46
C ASN A 131 2.22 -2.08 0.91
N MET A 132 3.54 -1.97 1.00
CA MET A 132 4.53 -2.95 0.56
C MET A 132 5.21 -3.55 1.80
N GLN A 133 5.15 -4.87 1.95
CA GLN A 133 5.52 -5.54 3.20
C GLN A 133 6.67 -6.53 3.09
N ASP A 134 7.06 -6.93 1.88
CA ASP A 134 8.06 -7.99 1.68
C ASP A 134 9.45 -7.61 2.23
N VAL A 135 9.73 -6.32 2.40
CA VAL A 135 10.97 -5.81 3.00
C VAL A 135 11.10 -6.20 4.48
N ASP A 136 10.00 -6.47 5.18
CA ASP A 136 9.99 -6.82 6.59
C ASP A 136 10.56 -8.22 6.88
N ILE A 137 10.87 -9.01 5.86
CA ILE A 137 11.64 -10.26 5.98
C ILE A 137 13.02 -10.08 6.63
N ALA A 138 13.48 -8.85 6.79
CA ALA A 138 14.74 -8.50 7.43
C ALA A 138 14.95 -9.16 8.80
N HIS A 139 13.88 -9.40 9.54
CA HIS A 139 13.89 -10.10 10.83
C HIS A 139 14.49 -11.50 10.80
N SER A 140 14.46 -12.16 9.65
CA SER A 140 14.88 -13.55 9.53
C SER A 140 15.86 -13.82 8.40
N ASN A 141 15.97 -12.93 7.42
CA ASN A 141 16.78 -13.16 6.23
C ASN A 141 17.27 -11.87 5.59
N PHE A 142 18.54 -11.57 5.81
CA PHE A 142 19.15 -10.35 5.28
C PHE A 142 19.26 -10.35 3.75
N THR A 143 19.56 -11.50 3.14
CA THR A 143 19.66 -11.58 1.68
C THR A 143 18.32 -11.31 1.00
N LEU A 144 17.23 -11.88 1.51
CA LEU A 144 15.89 -11.61 0.99
C LEU A 144 15.48 -10.15 1.25
N TYR A 145 15.84 -9.58 2.39
CA TYR A 145 15.64 -8.17 2.68
C TYR A 145 16.27 -7.27 1.62
N ALA A 146 17.56 -7.45 1.36
CA ALA A 146 18.28 -6.66 0.34
C ALA A 146 17.66 -6.85 -1.07
N ASN A 147 17.29 -8.08 -1.42
CA ASN A 147 16.63 -8.37 -2.69
C ASN A 147 15.23 -7.72 -2.77
N ASN A 148 14.49 -7.68 -1.67
CA ASN A 148 13.15 -7.09 -1.67
C ASN A 148 13.21 -5.56 -1.73
N ILE A 149 14.23 -4.90 -1.16
CA ILE A 149 14.48 -3.48 -1.39
C ILE A 149 14.68 -3.20 -2.89
N GLN A 150 15.50 -4.01 -3.56
CA GLN A 150 15.72 -3.88 -5.00
C GLN A 150 14.43 -4.05 -5.82
N LYS A 151 13.58 -5.00 -5.42
CA LYS A 151 12.28 -5.23 -6.06
C LYS A 151 11.29 -4.10 -5.78
N ALA A 152 11.31 -3.55 -4.56
CA ALA A 152 10.49 -2.41 -4.19
C ALA A 152 10.86 -1.16 -5.00
N ASP A 153 12.16 -0.90 -5.18
CA ASP A 153 12.68 0.19 -6.02
C ASP A 153 12.22 0.02 -7.48
N TYR A 154 12.38 -1.17 -8.04
CA TYR A 154 11.88 -1.48 -9.38
C TYR A 154 10.36 -1.30 -9.52
N ALA A 155 9.61 -1.75 -8.53
CA ALA A 155 8.14 -1.63 -8.54
C ALA A 155 7.70 -0.16 -8.45
N LEU A 156 8.38 0.66 -7.63
CA LEU A 156 8.11 2.09 -7.55
C LEU A 156 8.42 2.82 -8.86
N ALA A 157 9.52 2.47 -9.52
CA ALA A 157 9.85 3.01 -10.84
C ALA A 157 8.76 2.66 -11.87
N HIS A 158 8.30 1.41 -11.86
CA HIS A 158 7.24 0.95 -12.76
C HIS A 158 5.90 1.65 -12.48
N LEU A 159 5.56 1.86 -11.21
CA LEU A 159 4.37 2.62 -10.81
C LEU A 159 4.45 4.07 -11.30
N TRP A 160 5.64 4.68 -11.15
CA TRP A 160 5.88 6.04 -11.64
C TRP A 160 5.73 6.14 -13.15
N ASP A 161 6.28 5.19 -13.91
CA ASP A 161 6.11 5.12 -15.37
C ASP A 161 4.62 4.97 -15.76
N THR A 162 3.86 4.19 -15.00
CA THR A 162 2.41 4.06 -15.19
C THR A 162 1.70 5.40 -14.96
N ILE A 163 2.02 6.12 -13.89
CA ILE A 163 1.48 7.46 -13.63
C ILE A 163 1.81 8.41 -14.79
N GLN A 164 3.07 8.44 -15.22
CA GLN A 164 3.52 9.32 -16.30
C GLN A 164 2.87 9.00 -17.64
N SER A 165 2.55 7.75 -17.90
CA SER A 165 1.90 7.31 -19.15
C SER A 165 0.38 7.36 -19.13
N THR A 166 -0.24 7.50 -17.96
CA THR A 166 -1.70 7.56 -17.82
C THR A 166 -2.20 8.97 -18.15
N PRO A 167 -3.10 9.12 -19.13
CA PRO A 167 -3.57 10.44 -19.57
C PRO A 167 -4.16 11.27 -18.42
N GLY A 168 -3.63 12.47 -18.23
CA GLY A 168 -4.09 13.43 -17.23
C GLY A 168 -3.51 13.23 -15.83
N MET A 169 -2.54 12.33 -15.66
CA MET A 169 -1.94 12.10 -14.34
C MET A 169 -0.50 12.61 -14.22
N ALA A 170 0.24 12.68 -15.30
CA ALA A 170 1.66 13.07 -15.25
C ALA A 170 1.92 14.43 -14.60
N ASP A 171 1.04 15.41 -14.89
CA ASP A 171 1.16 16.78 -14.37
C ASP A 171 0.27 17.05 -13.14
N ASP A 172 -0.42 16.01 -12.61
CA ASP A 172 -1.42 16.15 -11.56
C ASP A 172 -1.27 15.11 -10.44
N THR A 173 -0.14 14.38 -10.40
CA THR A 173 0.09 13.34 -9.42
C THR A 173 1.41 13.53 -8.68
N ILE A 174 1.34 13.40 -7.36
CA ILE A 174 2.50 13.33 -6.47
C ILE A 174 2.57 11.91 -5.91
N LEU A 175 3.74 11.28 -6.05
CA LEU A 175 4.05 10.00 -5.44
C LEU A 175 4.96 10.24 -4.23
N ILE A 176 4.54 9.75 -3.07
CA ILE A 176 5.32 9.77 -1.84
C ILE A 176 5.61 8.32 -1.44
N ALA A 177 6.87 7.96 -1.33
CA ALA A 177 7.30 6.66 -0.85
C ALA A 177 8.19 6.81 0.38
N MET A 178 7.88 6.04 1.42
CA MET A 178 8.65 6.04 2.66
C MET A 178 8.58 4.68 3.33
N PRO A 179 9.61 4.24 4.07
CA PRO A 179 9.51 3.09 4.94
C PRO A 179 8.70 3.44 6.21
N GLU A 180 8.09 2.43 6.81
CA GLU A 180 7.41 2.54 8.10
C GLU A 180 8.42 2.85 9.23
N HIS A 181 9.58 2.19 9.17
CA HIS A 181 10.68 2.31 10.12
C HIS A 181 12.01 1.94 9.45
N GLY A 182 13.11 2.25 10.12
CA GLY A 182 14.46 1.78 9.77
C GLY A 182 14.74 0.38 10.32
N ARG A 183 16.03 0.05 10.45
CA ARG A 183 16.51 -1.22 11.05
C ARG A 183 17.59 -0.94 12.08
N ASN A 184 17.68 -1.80 13.08
CA ASN A 184 18.75 -1.74 14.08
C ASN A 184 20.11 -1.85 13.39
N GLN A 185 21.11 -1.17 13.96
CA GLN A 185 22.48 -1.26 13.49
C GLN A 185 23.06 -2.65 13.73
N ASP A 186 22.76 -3.24 14.89
CA ASP A 186 23.23 -4.55 15.27
C ASP A 186 22.25 -5.65 14.83
N GLY A 187 22.80 -6.81 14.49
CA GLY A 187 22.02 -7.98 14.11
C GLY A 187 21.29 -8.62 15.30
N ASN A 188 20.34 -9.48 14.99
CA ASN A 188 19.48 -10.13 15.97
C ASN A 188 19.90 -11.58 16.34
N GLY A 189 21.06 -12.02 15.88
CA GLY A 189 21.57 -13.38 16.10
C GLY A 189 21.05 -14.43 15.16
N LEU A 190 20.16 -14.11 14.22
CA LEU A 190 19.69 -15.01 13.18
C LEU A 190 20.49 -14.82 11.90
N TYR A 191 20.92 -15.91 11.29
CA TYR A 191 21.75 -15.88 10.09
C TYR A 191 21.04 -16.55 8.92
N ASP A 192 21.10 -15.94 7.76
CA ASP A 192 20.62 -16.54 6.52
C ASP A 192 21.58 -17.62 5.99
N SER A 193 21.20 -18.28 4.88
CA SER A 193 22.01 -19.33 4.25
C SER A 193 23.38 -18.87 3.73
N TYR A 194 23.61 -17.56 3.64
CA TYR A 194 24.86 -16.95 3.24
C TYR A 194 25.68 -16.43 4.42
N GLY A 195 25.23 -16.69 5.66
CA GLY A 195 25.90 -16.27 6.89
C GLY A 195 25.75 -14.77 7.18
N ARG A 196 24.75 -14.10 6.62
CA ARG A 196 24.42 -12.72 6.88
C ARG A 196 23.42 -12.63 8.02
N GLU A 197 23.69 -11.74 8.95
CA GLU A 197 22.84 -11.57 10.12
C GLU A 197 21.60 -10.76 9.81
N ALA A 198 20.47 -11.21 10.31
CA ALA A 198 19.17 -10.55 10.19
C ALA A 198 19.09 -9.34 11.13
N LEU A 199 18.17 -8.42 10.84
CA LEU A 199 18.03 -7.14 11.53
C LEU A 199 16.61 -6.97 12.06
N ASP A 200 16.48 -6.58 13.32
CA ASP A 200 15.22 -6.13 13.90
C ASP A 200 15.05 -4.60 13.81
N HIS A 201 13.99 -4.08 14.41
CA HIS A 201 13.69 -2.66 14.50
C HIS A 201 13.25 -2.24 15.90
N THR A 202 13.95 -2.75 16.93
CA THR A 202 13.59 -2.54 18.34
C THR A 202 14.62 -1.69 19.06
N ASN A 203 14.18 -0.57 19.66
CA ASN A 203 14.96 0.26 20.60
C ASN A 203 16.32 0.81 20.13
N ASP A 204 16.53 0.89 18.83
CA ASP A 204 17.72 1.45 18.21
C ASP A 204 17.36 2.76 17.51
N ASP A 205 18.22 3.77 17.61
CA ASP A 205 17.98 5.05 16.97
C ASP A 205 17.92 4.90 15.43
N TYR A 206 18.72 3.99 14.84
CA TYR A 206 18.67 3.69 13.43
C TYR A 206 17.34 3.10 12.97
N SER A 207 16.61 2.43 13.85
CA SER A 207 15.26 1.94 13.53
C SER A 207 14.22 3.06 13.39
N ARG A 208 14.55 4.27 13.85
CA ARG A 208 13.73 5.48 13.72
C ARG A 208 14.13 6.34 12.53
N GLU A 209 15.32 6.09 11.95
CA GLU A 209 15.78 6.82 10.79
C GLU A 209 15.11 6.29 9.53
N ILE A 210 14.33 7.13 8.89
CA ILE A 210 13.63 6.83 7.63
C ILE A 210 13.91 7.92 6.61
N PHE A 211 13.62 7.62 5.36
CA PHE A 211 13.64 8.62 4.29
C PHE A 211 12.23 8.84 3.73
N SER A 212 12.05 9.92 3.00
CA SER A 212 10.90 10.11 2.13
C SER A 212 11.38 10.44 0.73
N LEU A 213 10.87 9.70 -0.26
CA LEU A 213 11.04 10.00 -1.68
C LEU A 213 9.76 10.65 -2.15
N ILE A 214 9.86 11.87 -2.70
CA ILE A 214 8.72 12.61 -3.24
C ILE A 214 8.98 12.90 -4.70
N LEU A 215 8.10 12.39 -5.57
CA LEU A 215 8.12 12.60 -7.01
C LEU A 215 6.84 13.34 -7.40
N GLY A 216 6.94 14.25 -8.35
CA GLY A 216 5.78 15.01 -8.81
C GLY A 216 6.14 16.02 -9.91
N PRO A 217 5.16 16.80 -10.37
CA PRO A 217 5.37 17.75 -11.44
C PRO A 217 6.41 18.82 -11.10
N SER A 218 7.22 19.19 -12.10
CA SER A 218 8.16 20.30 -11.97
C SER A 218 7.39 21.62 -11.74
N GLY A 219 7.72 22.35 -10.69
CA GLY A 219 6.98 23.56 -10.30
C GLY A 219 5.96 23.33 -9.19
N VAL A 220 5.74 22.08 -8.80
CA VAL A 220 5.01 21.69 -7.59
C VAL A 220 5.97 21.04 -6.61
N VAL A 221 6.68 20.00 -7.03
CA VAL A 221 7.69 19.30 -6.24
C VAL A 221 9.09 19.82 -6.58
N VAL A 222 9.89 20.08 -5.57
CA VAL A 222 11.29 20.47 -5.72
C VAL A 222 12.07 19.32 -6.35
N GLN A 223 12.71 19.57 -7.50
CA GLN A 223 13.39 18.53 -8.29
C GLN A 223 14.86 18.37 -7.90
N ASP A 224 15.36 17.14 -8.04
CA ASP A 224 16.79 16.80 -7.93
C ASP A 224 17.47 17.29 -6.63
N GLN A 225 16.71 17.30 -5.53
CA GLN A 225 17.23 17.71 -4.23
C GLN A 225 17.35 16.51 -3.29
N VAL A 226 18.44 16.49 -2.55
CA VAL A 226 18.65 15.56 -1.43
C VAL A 226 18.87 16.38 -0.17
N PHE A 227 17.96 16.23 0.77
CA PHE A 227 18.09 16.82 2.10
C PHE A 227 18.77 15.79 3.01
N SER A 228 20.04 16.01 3.33
CA SER A 228 20.85 15.09 4.16
C SER A 228 20.64 15.27 5.67
N GLN A 229 19.83 16.24 6.06
CA GLN A 229 19.46 16.48 7.45
C GLN A 229 17.97 16.16 7.63
N GLU A 230 17.62 15.74 8.84
CA GLU A 230 16.24 15.52 9.22
C GLU A 230 15.37 16.76 8.91
N LYS A 231 14.27 16.53 8.21
CA LYS A 231 13.33 17.56 7.77
C LYS A 231 11.92 17.34 8.30
N GLY A 232 11.65 16.17 8.84
CA GLY A 232 10.35 15.84 9.37
C GLY A 232 10.31 14.46 10.02
N GLU A 233 9.13 14.10 10.42
CA GLU A 233 8.81 12.82 11.06
C GLU A 233 7.73 12.08 10.25
N SER A 234 7.53 10.80 10.49
CA SER A 234 6.49 10.01 9.80
C SER A 234 5.08 10.57 9.99
N ILE A 235 4.81 11.23 11.12
CA ILE A 235 3.53 11.88 11.40
C ILE A 235 3.24 13.09 10.50
N ASP A 236 4.25 13.64 9.82
CA ASP A 236 4.13 14.82 8.94
C ASP A 236 3.52 14.46 7.57
N ILE A 237 3.47 13.18 7.23
CA ILE A 237 2.93 12.73 5.94
C ILE A 237 1.44 13.01 5.80
N VAL A 238 0.65 12.74 6.84
CA VAL A 238 -0.81 12.95 6.77
C VAL A 238 -1.18 14.42 6.60
N PRO A 239 -0.65 15.38 7.41
CA PRO A 239 -0.88 16.80 7.15
C PRO A 239 -0.32 17.27 5.81
N THR A 240 0.79 16.71 5.33
CA THR A 240 1.32 17.02 4.00
C THR A 240 0.35 16.58 2.90
N ILE A 241 -0.19 15.38 2.96
CA ILE A 241 -1.23 14.90 2.03
C ILE A 241 -2.49 15.77 2.11
N ALA A 242 -2.94 16.11 3.31
CA ALA A 242 -4.11 16.98 3.49
C ALA A 242 -3.91 18.36 2.85
N ASN A 243 -2.71 18.91 2.97
CA ASN A 243 -2.35 20.20 2.35
C ASN A 243 -2.30 20.09 0.82
N ILE A 244 -1.67 19.03 0.28
CA ILE A 244 -1.62 18.78 -1.17
C ILE A 244 -3.03 18.67 -1.76
N LEU A 245 -3.92 17.95 -1.08
CA LEU A 245 -5.29 17.74 -1.53
C LEU A 245 -6.26 18.87 -1.15
N GLY A 246 -5.78 19.89 -0.41
CA GLY A 246 -6.51 21.11 -0.10
C GLY A 246 -7.64 20.97 0.93
N PHE A 247 -7.59 19.93 1.79
CA PHE A 247 -8.59 19.72 2.84
C PHE A 247 -8.04 19.87 4.28
N ASP A 248 -6.81 20.33 4.44
CA ASP A 248 -6.17 20.52 5.75
C ASP A 248 -6.99 21.44 6.67
N ASN A 249 -7.66 22.44 6.12
CA ASN A 249 -8.53 23.36 6.86
C ASN A 249 -9.90 22.75 7.24
N ASP A 250 -10.29 21.67 6.60
CA ASP A 250 -11.56 20.97 6.86
C ASP A 250 -11.42 19.94 8.00
N VAL A 251 -10.19 19.65 8.41
CA VAL A 251 -9.93 18.74 9.51
C VAL A 251 -10.05 19.46 10.84
N PRO A 252 -10.88 18.96 11.79
CA PRO A 252 -11.01 19.57 13.10
C PRO A 252 -9.64 19.75 13.79
N GLY A 253 -9.43 20.90 14.39
CA GLY A 253 -8.17 21.26 15.04
C GLY A 253 -7.67 20.20 16.01
N GLY A 254 -6.41 19.82 15.89
CA GLY A 254 -5.75 18.83 16.72
C GLY A 254 -5.90 17.37 16.28
N LEU A 255 -6.60 17.09 15.16
CA LEU A 255 -6.67 15.75 14.58
C LEU A 255 -5.53 15.44 13.62
N LEU A 256 -4.90 16.44 13.02
CA LEU A 256 -3.67 16.30 12.27
C LEU A 256 -2.51 16.68 13.18
N SER A 257 -1.82 15.68 13.74
CA SER A 257 -0.53 15.87 14.39
C SER A 257 0.55 15.97 13.33
N GLY A 258 1.60 16.70 13.61
CA GLY A 258 2.70 16.91 12.66
C GLY A 258 2.58 18.20 11.85
N ASN A 259 3.52 18.40 10.94
CA ASN A 259 3.67 19.59 10.12
C ASN A 259 3.67 19.21 8.64
N VAL A 260 3.41 20.16 7.78
CA VAL A 260 3.56 19.97 6.33
C VAL A 260 5.05 19.99 5.97
N LEU A 261 5.50 19.04 5.16
CA LEU A 261 6.87 18.97 4.63
C LEU A 261 7.10 20.01 3.54
N THR A 262 7.15 21.27 3.94
CA THR A 262 7.17 22.43 3.00
C THR A 262 8.43 22.49 2.15
N GLU A 263 9.55 21.94 2.61
CA GLU A 263 10.82 21.97 1.87
C GLU A 263 10.80 21.16 0.58
N SER A 264 9.85 20.25 0.45
CA SER A 264 9.68 19.41 -0.73
C SER A 264 8.84 20.04 -1.83
N PHE A 265 8.25 21.20 -1.57
CA PHE A 265 7.29 21.86 -2.47
C PHE A 265 7.68 23.33 -2.74
N TYR A 266 7.21 23.89 -3.88
CA TYR A 266 7.39 25.28 -4.26
C TYR A 266 6.27 26.17 -3.73
#